data_03cb5657be47c88e15734f15561aed0b
#
_entry.id   03cb5657be47c88e15734f15561aed0b
#
_cell.length_a   1.000
_cell.length_b   1.000
_cell.length_c   1.000
_cell.angle_alpha   90.00
_cell.angle_beta   90.00
_cell.angle_gamma   90.00
#
_symmetry.space_group_name_H-M   'P 1'
#
loop_
_entity.id
_entity.type
_entity.pdbx_description
1 polymer ?
#
loop_
_entity_poly.entity_id
_entity_poly.type
_entity_poly.pdbx_seq_one_letter_code
_entity_poly.pdbx_strand_id
1 'polypeptide(L)' 'MPPPMPAGLAEIRPGMRVRHPLFGVGTVLRSDGSGDELKVTVSFAGVGAKRLVARYAGLEVL' A
#
# COMPACT_ATOMS: atom_id res chain seq x y z
N MET A 1 2.64 15.59 17.52
CA MET A 1 2.00 14.32 17.23
C MET A 1 1.01 14.49 16.09
N PRO A 2 1.17 13.75 15.02
CA PRO A 2 0.25 13.90 13.92
C PRO A 2 -1.15 13.41 14.31
N PRO A 3 -2.18 14.04 13.78
CA PRO A 3 -3.52 13.58 14.05
C PRO A 3 -3.74 12.19 13.44
N PRO A 4 -4.64 11.41 14.03
CA PRO A 4 -4.98 10.14 13.41
C PRO A 4 -5.60 10.42 12.04
N MET A 5 -5.08 9.72 11.05
CA MET A 5 -5.60 9.86 9.72
C MET A 5 -6.72 8.86 9.52
N PRO A 6 -7.73 9.21 8.76
CA PRO A 6 -8.76 8.23 8.43
C PRO A 6 -8.10 7.07 7.69
N ALA A 7 -8.67 5.90 7.87
CA ALA A 7 -8.21 4.75 7.12
C ALA A 7 -8.31 5.07 5.64
N GLY A 8 -7.25 4.82 4.92
CA GLY A 8 -7.27 5.11 3.52
C GLY A 8 -5.90 5.03 2.91
N LEU A 9 -5.84 5.32 1.63
CA LEU A 9 -4.63 5.15 0.86
C LEU A 9 -3.54 6.13 1.25
N ALA A 10 -3.91 7.28 1.81
CA ALA A 10 -2.94 8.28 2.20
C ALA A 10 -2.06 7.84 3.35
N GLU A 11 -2.44 6.78 4.05
CA GLU A 11 -1.71 6.32 5.22
C GLU A 11 -0.86 5.08 4.98
N ILE A 12 -0.68 4.71 3.73
CA ILE A 12 0.13 3.52 3.42
C ILE A 12 1.60 3.88 3.59
N ARG A 13 2.28 3.17 4.47
CA ARG A 13 3.68 3.41 4.81
C ARG A 13 4.50 2.13 4.69
N PRO A 14 5.81 2.24 4.52
CA PRO A 14 6.68 1.07 4.54
C PRO A 14 6.50 0.28 5.84
N GLY A 15 6.46 -1.03 5.71
CA GLY A 15 6.29 -1.92 6.84
C GLY A 15 4.84 -2.31 7.11
N MET A 16 3.89 -1.63 6.52
CA MET A 16 2.48 -1.95 6.72
C MET A 16 2.08 -3.16 5.90
N ARG A 17 1.09 -3.88 6.40
CA ARG A 17 0.53 -5.01 5.66
C ARG A 17 -0.72 -4.58 4.94
N VAL A 18 -0.84 -5.03 3.72
CA VAL A 18 -1.99 -4.73 2.88
C VAL A 18 -2.43 -5.99 2.17
N ARG A 19 -3.66 -5.97 1.68
CA ARG A 19 -4.18 -7.06 0.89
C ARG A 19 -4.63 -6.55 -0.46
N HIS A 20 -4.20 -7.24 -1.49
CA HIS A 20 -4.57 -6.94 -2.87
C HIS A 20 -5.61 -7.96 -3.34
N PRO A 21 -6.63 -7.54 -4.09
CA PRO A 21 -7.66 -8.48 -4.53
C PRO A 21 -7.16 -9.62 -5.40
N LEU A 22 -6.05 -9.42 -6.10
CA LEU A 22 -5.48 -10.46 -6.96
C LEU A 22 -4.25 -11.11 -6.35
N PHE A 23 -3.39 -10.31 -5.72
CA PHE A 23 -2.09 -10.80 -5.25
C PHE A 23 -2.10 -11.27 -3.81
N GLY A 24 -3.16 -10.98 -3.08
CA GLY A 24 -3.24 -11.40 -1.68
C GLY A 24 -2.52 -10.45 -0.75
N VAL A 25 -2.08 -10.99 0.38
CA VAL A 25 -1.45 -10.19 1.43
C VAL A 25 -0.01 -9.90 1.08
N GLY A 26 0.41 -8.67 1.30
CA GLY A 26 1.78 -8.27 1.09
C GLY A 26 2.23 -7.25 2.13
N THR A 27 3.50 -6.94 2.10
CA THR A 27 4.11 -5.95 2.98
C THR A 27 4.60 -4.79 2.15
N VAL A 28 4.25 -3.58 2.55
CA VAL A 28 4.70 -2.38 1.84
C VAL A 28 6.17 -2.17 2.11
N LEU A 29 6.96 -2.07 1.04
CA LEU A 29 8.40 -1.86 1.13
C LEU A 29 8.75 -0.39 0.99
N ARG A 30 8.05 0.33 0.12
CA ARG A 30 8.28 1.75 -0.09
C ARG A 30 6.99 2.42 -0.51
N SER A 31 6.94 3.72 -0.30
CA SER A 31 5.86 4.53 -0.82
C SER A 31 6.46 5.82 -1.40
N ASP A 32 5.96 6.24 -2.55
CA ASP A 32 6.42 7.44 -3.23
C ASP A 32 5.22 8.27 -3.64
N GLY A 33 5.37 9.59 -3.58
CA GLY A 33 4.31 10.50 -3.95
C GLY A 33 3.27 10.65 -2.85
N SER A 34 2.18 11.28 -3.18
CA SER A 34 1.12 11.54 -2.21
C SER A 34 -0.19 11.71 -2.94
N GLY A 35 -1.29 11.56 -2.19
CA GLY A 35 -2.62 11.74 -2.74
C GLY A 35 -2.90 10.82 -3.91
N ASP A 36 -3.32 11.39 -5.01
CA ASP A 36 -3.68 10.61 -6.20
C ASP A 36 -2.48 9.97 -6.88
N GLU A 37 -1.29 10.46 -6.59
CA GLU A 37 -0.08 9.94 -7.20
C GLU A 37 0.70 9.02 -6.29
N LEU A 38 0.12 8.61 -5.18
CA LEU A 38 0.79 7.72 -4.27
C LEU A 38 1.04 6.37 -4.94
N LYS A 39 2.31 5.98 -4.99
CA LYS A 39 2.72 4.69 -5.53
C LYS A 39 3.38 3.91 -4.43
N VAL A 40 3.08 2.65 -4.35
CA VAL A 40 3.64 1.79 -3.32
C VAL A 40 4.27 0.57 -3.94
N THR A 41 5.37 0.16 -3.36
CA THR A 41 6.01 -1.11 -3.73
C THR A 41 5.69 -2.09 -2.62
N VAL A 42 5.03 -3.16 -2.99
CA VAL A 42 4.56 -4.16 -2.04
C VAL A 42 5.16 -5.50 -2.38
N SER A 43 5.66 -6.19 -1.38
CA SER A 43 6.18 -7.54 -1.54
C SER A 43 5.06 -8.51 -1.21
N PHE A 44 4.65 -9.28 -2.21
CA PHE A 44 3.61 -10.29 -2.06
C PHE A 44 4.24 -11.67 -2.03
N ALA A 45 3.81 -12.49 -1.11
CA ALA A 45 4.29 -13.87 -1.06
C ALA A 45 3.86 -14.58 -2.35
N GLY A 46 4.79 -15.22 -3.01
CA GLY A 46 4.49 -15.97 -4.22
C GLY A 46 4.47 -15.16 -5.50
N VAL A 47 4.40 -13.83 -5.42
CA VAL A 47 4.38 -12.97 -6.60
C VAL A 47 5.65 -12.14 -6.69
N GLY A 48 6.18 -11.73 -5.54
CA GLY A 48 7.32 -10.86 -5.47
C GLY A 48 6.92 -9.40 -5.32
N ALA A 49 7.89 -8.51 -5.50
CA ALA A 49 7.65 -7.09 -5.34
C ALA A 49 6.92 -6.53 -6.54
N LYS A 50 5.88 -5.74 -6.27
CA LYS A 50 5.10 -5.09 -7.30
C LYS A 50 4.96 -3.62 -6.97
N ARG A 51 5.06 -2.78 -7.98
CA ARG A 51 4.84 -1.35 -7.82
C ARG A 51 3.44 -1.01 -8.27
N LEU A 52 2.68 -0.42 -7.38
CA LEU A 52 1.25 -0.18 -7.61
C LEU A 52 0.92 1.29 -7.37
N VAL A 53 -0.05 1.79 -8.14
CA VAL A 53 -0.64 3.09 -7.83
C VAL A 53 -1.73 2.82 -6.81
N ALA A 54 -1.56 3.37 -5.61
CA ALA A 54 -2.41 3.02 -4.48
C ALA A 54 -3.89 3.22 -4.76
N ARG A 55 -4.24 4.32 -5.41
CA ARG A 55 -5.65 4.62 -5.66
C ARG A 55 -6.34 3.62 -6.58
N TYR A 56 -5.58 2.96 -7.44
CA TYR A 56 -6.15 2.01 -8.39
C TYR A 56 -5.96 0.55 -7.98
N ALA A 57 -5.13 0.32 -6.99
CA ALA A 57 -4.77 -1.05 -6.65
C ALA A 57 -5.83 -1.77 -5.81
N GLY A 58 -6.73 -1.03 -5.20
CA GLY A 58 -7.74 -1.66 -4.34
C GLY A 58 -7.16 -2.28 -3.09
N LEU A 59 -6.06 -1.73 -2.60
CA LEU A 59 -5.40 -2.28 -1.43
C LEU A 59 -6.23 -2.05 -0.17
N GLU A 60 -6.25 -3.08 0.66
CA GLU A 60 -6.90 -3.02 1.96
C GLU A 60 -5.82 -3.03 3.03
N VAL A 61 -5.83 -2.04 3.90
CA VAL A 61 -4.85 -1.97 4.99
C VAL A 61 -5.30 -2.91 6.10
N LEU A 62 -4.39 -3.77 6.52
CA LEU A 62 -4.68 -4.78 7.53
C LEU A 62 -4.31 -4.36 8.95
#